data_7981411f8c3099862c36794e4f52bdb9
#
_entry.id   7981411f8c3099862c36794e4f52bdb9
#
_cell.length_a   1.000
_cell.length_b   1.000
_cell.length_c   1.000
_cell.angle_alpha   90.00
_cell.angle_beta   90.00
_cell.angle_gamma   90.00
#
_symmetry.space_group_name_H-M   'P 1'
#
loop_
_entity.id
_entity.type
_entity.pdbx_description
1 polymer ?
#
loop_
_entity_poly.entity_id
_entity_poly.type
_entity_poly.pdbx_seq_one_letter_code
_entity_poly.pdbx_strand_id
1 'polypeptide(L)'
;DTTFRDGQQARPPYTVKQVAKMFDFLHRMGGKTGLITASEFFLYSAKDRKCIDVCRARGYRFPRVTAWIRANKEDLKLARDMEFDETGMLTSVSDYHIYLKLGKTRQQAMDMYLDLARQALEWGIIPRCHFEDVTRADIYGFCLPFAQKLMELSQQSGMPVKIRLCDTM
;
A
#
# COMPACT_ATOMS: atom_id res chain seq x y z
N ASP A 1 6.53 -3.41 -7.83
CA ASP A 1 5.92 -2.96 -9.09
C ASP A 1 4.57 -2.30 -8.80
N THR A 2 4.27 -1.20 -9.49
CA THR A 2 3.04 -0.41 -9.33
C THR A 2 2.25 -0.26 -10.64
N THR A 3 2.57 -1.07 -11.65
CA THR A 3 1.95 -1.00 -12.98
C THR A 3 0.43 -1.11 -12.92
N PHE A 4 -0.09 -1.97 -12.04
CA PHE A 4 -1.53 -2.22 -11.94
C PHE A 4 -2.27 -1.26 -11.00
N ARG A 5 -1.56 -0.32 -10.42
CA ARG A 5 -2.10 0.79 -9.62
C ARG A 5 -1.74 2.13 -10.26
N ASP A 6 -0.55 2.64 -9.99
CA ASP A 6 -0.06 3.93 -10.51
C ASP A 6 0.00 3.96 -12.04
N GLY A 7 0.46 2.89 -12.65
CA GLY A 7 0.59 2.78 -14.09
C GLY A 7 -0.75 2.82 -14.86
N GLN A 8 -1.88 2.79 -14.16
CA GLN A 8 -3.21 2.95 -14.75
C GLN A 8 -3.79 4.37 -14.59
N GLN A 9 -3.13 5.26 -13.87
CA GLN A 9 -3.59 6.63 -13.71
C GLN A 9 -3.43 7.41 -15.03
N ALA A 10 -4.34 8.36 -15.28
CA ALA A 10 -4.37 9.21 -16.45
C ALA A 10 -4.39 8.48 -17.82
N ARG A 11 -4.86 7.23 -17.85
CA ARG A 11 -5.01 6.43 -19.09
C ARG A 11 -6.21 5.47 -18.98
N PRO A 12 -6.71 4.93 -20.11
CA PRO A 12 -7.72 3.87 -20.04
C PRO A 12 -7.20 2.68 -19.24
N PRO A 13 -7.98 2.15 -18.28
CA PRO A 13 -7.56 1.03 -17.46
C PRO A 13 -7.32 -0.23 -18.30
N TYR A 14 -6.30 -1.01 -17.94
CA TYR A 14 -6.03 -2.29 -18.58
C TYR A 14 -7.20 -3.27 -18.44
N THR A 15 -7.42 -4.07 -19.47
CA THR A 15 -8.35 -5.21 -19.40
C THR A 15 -7.76 -6.33 -18.53
N VAL A 16 -8.61 -7.20 -17.99
CA VAL A 16 -8.17 -8.37 -17.20
C VAL A 16 -7.14 -9.22 -17.96
N LYS A 17 -7.35 -9.41 -19.28
CA LYS A 17 -6.41 -10.18 -20.14
C LYS A 17 -5.04 -9.50 -20.25
N GLN A 18 -5.01 -8.16 -20.34
CA GLN A 18 -3.75 -7.40 -20.37
C GLN A 18 -3.03 -7.47 -19.04
N VAL A 19 -3.76 -7.29 -17.93
CA VAL A 19 -3.18 -7.41 -16.57
C VAL A 19 -2.55 -8.79 -16.38
N ALA A 20 -3.27 -9.86 -16.70
CA ALA A 20 -2.77 -11.22 -16.59
C ALA A 20 -1.47 -11.42 -17.40
N LYS A 21 -1.45 -10.96 -18.67
CA LYS A 21 -0.26 -11.06 -19.52
C LYS A 21 0.93 -10.26 -18.98
N MET A 22 0.70 -9.04 -18.50
CA MET A 22 1.76 -8.22 -17.89
C MET A 22 2.27 -8.84 -16.60
N PHE A 23 1.40 -9.42 -15.79
CA PHE A 23 1.80 -10.12 -14.57
C PHE A 23 2.70 -11.33 -14.88
N ASP A 24 2.37 -12.09 -15.93
CA ASP A 24 3.22 -13.18 -16.43
C ASP A 24 4.59 -12.66 -16.91
N PHE A 25 4.67 -11.46 -17.51
CA PHE A 25 5.94 -10.82 -17.86
C PHE A 25 6.74 -10.41 -16.64
N LEU A 26 6.10 -9.78 -15.64
CA LEU A 26 6.77 -9.39 -14.38
C LEU A 26 7.36 -10.61 -13.67
N HIS A 27 6.63 -11.72 -13.63
CA HIS A 27 7.13 -12.99 -13.10
C HIS A 27 8.39 -13.47 -13.83
N ARG A 28 8.36 -13.50 -15.16
CA ARG A 28 9.52 -13.91 -15.96
C ARG A 28 10.72 -12.96 -15.82
N MET A 29 10.47 -11.65 -15.80
CA MET A 29 11.52 -10.63 -15.60
C MET A 29 12.15 -10.73 -14.21
N GLY A 30 11.35 -10.98 -13.18
CA GLY A 30 11.81 -11.15 -11.80
C GLY A 30 12.62 -12.44 -11.59
N GLY A 31 12.45 -13.41 -12.47
CA GLY A 31 13.15 -14.69 -12.42
C GLY A 31 12.89 -15.50 -11.15
N LYS A 32 13.63 -16.60 -10.99
CA LYS A 32 13.46 -17.51 -9.84
C LYS A 32 13.82 -16.86 -8.50
N THR A 33 14.68 -15.86 -8.50
CA THR A 33 15.12 -15.13 -7.28
C THR A 33 14.10 -14.10 -6.81
N GLY A 34 13.12 -13.72 -7.65
CA GLY A 34 12.09 -12.77 -7.32
C GLY A 34 12.62 -11.34 -7.19
N LEU A 35 13.39 -10.85 -8.15
CA LEU A 35 13.83 -9.44 -8.19
C LEU A 35 12.65 -8.48 -8.11
N ILE A 36 11.50 -8.85 -8.72
CA ILE A 36 10.22 -8.17 -8.53
C ILE A 36 9.44 -8.92 -7.46
N THR A 37 9.53 -8.46 -6.21
CA THR A 37 8.98 -9.18 -5.05
C THR A 37 7.47 -9.05 -4.90
N ALA A 38 6.88 -7.91 -5.32
CA ALA A 38 5.46 -7.63 -5.18
C ALA A 38 4.94 -6.72 -6.28
N SER A 39 3.67 -6.88 -6.63
CA SER A 39 2.87 -5.97 -7.47
C SER A 39 1.68 -5.45 -6.68
N GLU A 40 1.44 -4.14 -6.77
CA GLU A 40 0.33 -3.46 -6.10
C GLU A 40 -0.89 -3.35 -6.99
N PHE A 41 -2.05 -3.62 -6.40
CA PHE A 41 -3.33 -3.54 -7.07
C PHE A 41 -4.31 -2.61 -6.34
N PHE A 42 -5.15 -1.92 -7.11
CA PHE A 42 -6.41 -1.40 -6.59
C PHE A 42 -7.40 -2.55 -6.41
N LEU A 43 -8.36 -2.37 -5.50
CA LEU A 43 -9.33 -3.41 -5.13
C LEU A 43 -10.79 -2.92 -5.11
N TYR A 44 -11.03 -1.72 -5.63
CA TYR A 44 -12.32 -1.04 -5.48
C TYR A 44 -13.40 -1.54 -6.44
N SER A 45 -13.06 -1.78 -7.71
CA SER A 45 -14.01 -2.19 -8.73
C SER A 45 -14.11 -3.72 -8.87
N ALA A 46 -15.22 -4.21 -9.41
CA ALA A 46 -15.35 -5.63 -9.77
C ALA A 46 -14.26 -6.08 -10.75
N LYS A 47 -13.83 -5.20 -11.66
CA LYS A 47 -12.73 -5.47 -12.58
C LYS A 47 -11.41 -5.63 -11.84
N ASP A 48 -11.10 -4.76 -10.85
CA ASP A 48 -9.87 -4.83 -10.09
C ASP A 48 -9.78 -6.16 -9.33
N ARG A 49 -10.88 -6.55 -8.67
CA ARG A 49 -10.98 -7.84 -7.97
C ARG A 49 -10.74 -9.01 -8.90
N LYS A 50 -11.36 -8.99 -10.09
CA LYS A 50 -11.13 -10.04 -11.09
C LYS A 50 -9.69 -10.09 -11.59
N CYS A 51 -9.01 -8.94 -11.72
CA CYS A 51 -7.57 -8.89 -12.03
C CYS A 51 -6.74 -9.55 -10.93
N ILE A 52 -7.04 -9.27 -9.67
CA ILE A 52 -6.40 -9.88 -8.50
C ILE A 52 -6.57 -11.40 -8.53
N ASP A 53 -7.81 -11.89 -8.70
CA ASP A 53 -8.12 -13.32 -8.73
C ASP A 53 -7.35 -14.06 -9.83
N VAL A 54 -7.33 -13.49 -11.05
CA VAL A 54 -6.61 -14.08 -12.18
C VAL A 54 -5.10 -14.10 -11.95
N CYS A 55 -4.53 -13.08 -11.31
CA CYS A 55 -3.11 -13.05 -10.98
C CYS A 55 -2.76 -14.04 -9.85
N ARG A 56 -3.57 -14.13 -8.79
CA ARG A 56 -3.42 -15.11 -7.71
C ARG A 56 -3.51 -16.55 -8.22
N ALA A 57 -4.43 -16.81 -9.13
CA ALA A 57 -4.62 -18.14 -9.74
C ALA A 57 -3.38 -18.64 -10.52
N ARG A 58 -2.37 -17.79 -10.83
CA ARG A 58 -1.08 -18.22 -11.39
C ARG A 58 -0.24 -19.04 -10.40
N GLY A 59 -0.49 -18.90 -9.10
CA GLY A 59 0.29 -19.59 -8.08
C GLY A 59 1.77 -19.19 -8.03
N TYR A 60 2.14 -18.03 -8.61
CA TYR A 60 3.52 -17.57 -8.58
C TYR A 60 3.94 -17.17 -7.15
N ARG A 61 5.15 -17.60 -6.74
CA ARG A 61 5.76 -17.11 -5.52
C ARG A 61 6.08 -15.61 -5.62
N PHE A 62 6.52 -15.16 -6.79
CA PHE A 62 6.85 -13.76 -7.08
C PHE A 62 6.40 -13.36 -8.49
N PRO A 63 5.94 -12.11 -8.69
CA PRO A 63 5.63 -11.14 -7.64
C PRO A 63 4.42 -11.56 -6.79
N ARG A 64 4.44 -11.23 -5.50
CA ARG A 64 3.23 -11.37 -4.65
C ARG A 64 2.20 -10.32 -5.04
N VAL A 65 0.95 -10.67 -4.98
CA VAL A 65 -0.16 -9.75 -5.20
C VAL A 65 -0.44 -9.03 -3.89
N THR A 66 -0.24 -7.71 -3.85
CA THR A 66 -0.48 -6.88 -2.67
C THR A 66 -1.53 -5.81 -2.97
N ALA A 67 -2.30 -5.42 -1.95
CA ALA A 67 -3.27 -4.34 -2.07
C ALA A 67 -2.61 -2.97 -1.88
N TRP A 68 -3.31 -1.94 -2.34
CA TRP A 68 -3.07 -0.55 -1.99
C TRP A 68 -4.40 0.15 -1.71
N ILE A 69 -4.46 0.83 -0.57
CA ILE A 69 -5.67 1.46 -0.05
C ILE A 69 -5.42 2.90 0.40
N ARG A 70 -6.48 3.68 0.48
CA ARG A 70 -6.49 4.92 1.26
C ARG A 70 -6.43 4.58 2.74
N ALA A 71 -5.89 5.49 3.54
CA ALA A 71 -5.79 5.28 4.99
C ALA A 71 -7.15 5.51 5.68
N ASN A 72 -8.08 4.57 5.50
CA ASN A 72 -9.37 4.53 6.20
C ASN A 72 -9.81 3.09 6.51
N LYS A 73 -10.74 2.94 7.44
CA LYS A 73 -11.18 1.63 7.97
C LYS A 73 -11.97 0.82 6.93
N GLU A 74 -12.74 1.48 6.08
CA GLU A 74 -13.57 0.86 5.04
C GLU A 74 -12.70 0.17 4.01
N ASP A 75 -11.65 0.86 3.55
CA ASP A 75 -10.70 0.32 2.58
C ASP A 75 -9.85 -0.82 3.21
N LEU A 76 -9.45 -0.67 4.48
CA LEU A 76 -8.72 -1.74 5.19
C LEU A 76 -9.59 -2.99 5.35
N LYS A 77 -10.89 -2.82 5.62
CA LYS A 77 -11.84 -3.93 5.67
C LYS A 77 -11.92 -4.66 4.32
N LEU A 78 -11.93 -3.93 3.19
CA LEU A 78 -11.90 -4.55 1.86
C LEU A 78 -10.63 -5.40 1.66
N ALA A 79 -9.48 -4.92 2.11
CA ALA A 79 -8.23 -5.69 2.02
C ALA A 79 -8.30 -6.97 2.86
N ARG A 80 -8.88 -6.92 4.06
CA ARG A 80 -9.12 -8.10 4.91
C ARG A 80 -10.09 -9.08 4.26
N ASP A 81 -11.23 -8.58 3.79
CA ASP A 81 -12.29 -9.42 3.21
C ASP A 81 -11.84 -10.10 1.90
N MET A 82 -10.80 -9.57 1.26
CA MET A 82 -10.12 -10.17 0.11
C MET A 82 -8.86 -10.96 0.49
N GLU A 83 -8.65 -11.24 1.77
CA GLU A 83 -7.56 -12.09 2.29
C GLU A 83 -6.16 -11.62 1.82
N PHE A 84 -5.89 -10.31 1.94
CA PHE A 84 -4.54 -9.80 1.71
C PHE A 84 -3.70 -9.93 2.98
N ASP A 85 -2.48 -10.44 2.81
CA ASP A 85 -1.45 -10.52 3.86
C ASP A 85 -0.61 -9.23 3.99
N GLU A 86 -0.67 -8.36 2.99
CA GLU A 86 0.06 -7.08 2.95
C GLU A 86 -0.75 -6.04 2.16
N THR A 87 -0.83 -4.82 2.68
CA THR A 87 -1.44 -3.69 1.97
C THR A 87 -0.60 -2.42 2.08
N GLY A 88 -0.45 -1.72 0.96
CA GLY A 88 -0.02 -0.32 0.96
C GLY A 88 -1.12 0.58 1.51
N MET A 89 -0.79 1.51 2.39
CA MET A 89 -1.70 2.50 2.95
C MET A 89 -1.17 3.89 2.64
N LEU A 90 -2.00 4.75 2.05
CA LEU A 90 -1.65 6.12 1.72
C LEU A 90 -1.60 6.97 2.99
N THR A 91 -0.41 7.20 3.51
CA THR A 91 -0.17 8.04 4.68
C THR A 91 0.51 9.34 4.23
N SER A 92 -0.28 10.38 3.99
CA SER A 92 0.25 11.68 3.58
C SER A 92 1.01 12.33 4.75
N VAL A 93 2.24 12.80 4.51
CA VAL A 93 3.13 13.29 5.56
C VAL A 93 3.50 14.77 5.42
N SER A 94 3.19 15.42 4.29
CA SER A 94 3.40 16.86 4.14
C SER A 94 2.26 17.66 4.77
N ASP A 95 2.58 18.84 5.28
CA ASP A 95 1.59 19.78 5.80
C ASP A 95 0.55 20.16 4.75
N TYR A 96 0.93 20.27 3.48
CA TYR A 96 0.01 20.48 2.38
C TYR A 96 -1.11 19.45 2.35
N HIS A 97 -0.76 18.19 2.43
CA HIS A 97 -1.75 17.12 2.40
C HIS A 97 -2.49 16.98 3.73
N ILE A 98 -1.81 17.15 4.86
CA ILE A 98 -2.42 17.02 6.19
C ILE A 98 -3.48 18.12 6.40
N TYR A 99 -3.12 19.38 6.16
CA TYR A 99 -4.03 20.50 6.42
C TYR A 99 -5.04 20.71 5.29
N LEU A 100 -4.58 20.76 4.02
CA LEU A 100 -5.44 21.17 2.91
C LEU A 100 -6.25 20.01 2.32
N LYS A 101 -5.69 18.79 2.25
CA LYS A 101 -6.37 17.62 1.69
C LYS A 101 -7.19 16.88 2.74
N LEU A 102 -6.64 16.68 3.94
CA LEU A 102 -7.28 15.90 5.00
C LEU A 102 -8.04 16.76 6.01
N GLY A 103 -7.78 18.07 6.08
CA GLY A 103 -8.39 18.97 7.06
C GLY A 103 -8.05 18.60 8.50
N LYS A 104 -6.84 18.11 8.76
CA LYS A 104 -6.40 17.60 10.05
C LYS A 104 -5.16 18.32 10.56
N THR A 105 -4.97 18.29 11.88
CA THR A 105 -3.67 18.61 12.47
C THR A 105 -2.68 17.46 12.29
N ARG A 106 -1.37 17.71 12.43
CA ARG A 106 -0.33 16.68 12.40
C ARG A 106 -0.63 15.55 13.39
N GLN A 107 -1.05 15.90 14.62
CA GLN A 107 -1.37 14.91 15.65
C GLN A 107 -2.57 14.05 15.24
N GLN A 108 -3.64 14.66 14.77
CA GLN A 108 -4.83 13.94 14.33
C GLN A 108 -4.54 13.00 13.14
N ALA A 109 -3.68 13.42 12.21
CA ALA A 109 -3.28 12.58 11.09
C ALA A 109 -2.43 11.39 11.58
N MET A 110 -1.47 11.64 12.46
CA MET A 110 -0.62 10.60 13.06
C MET A 110 -1.45 9.57 13.81
N ASP A 111 -2.35 10.01 14.69
CA ASP A 111 -3.20 9.11 15.49
C ASP A 111 -4.08 8.24 14.59
N MET A 112 -4.69 8.84 13.57
CA MET A 112 -5.50 8.11 12.57
C MET A 112 -4.69 7.03 11.84
N TYR A 113 -3.46 7.35 11.42
CA TYR A 113 -2.59 6.40 10.71
C TYR A 113 -2.11 5.27 11.62
N LEU A 114 -1.75 5.60 12.88
CA LEU A 114 -1.30 4.61 13.85
C LEU A 114 -2.44 3.66 14.24
N ASP A 115 -3.66 4.17 14.44
CA ASP A 115 -4.82 3.33 14.72
C ASP A 115 -5.11 2.37 13.57
N LEU A 116 -5.00 2.84 12.33
CA LEU A 116 -5.20 2.00 11.16
C LEU A 116 -4.10 0.95 11.00
N ALA A 117 -2.84 1.32 11.25
CA ALA A 117 -1.72 0.37 11.22
C ALA A 117 -1.87 -0.70 12.31
N ARG A 118 -2.29 -0.32 13.53
CA ARG A 118 -2.59 -1.25 14.62
C ARG A 118 -3.70 -2.22 14.21
N GLN A 119 -4.79 -1.71 13.67
CA GLN A 119 -5.90 -2.55 13.21
C GLN A 119 -5.49 -3.53 12.10
N ALA A 120 -4.61 -3.11 11.19
CA ALA A 120 -4.08 -4.01 10.16
C ALA A 120 -3.27 -5.16 10.80
N LEU A 121 -2.39 -4.84 11.74
CA LEU A 121 -1.59 -5.84 12.48
C LEU A 121 -2.47 -6.81 13.27
N GLU A 122 -3.53 -6.33 13.95
CA GLU A 122 -4.51 -7.16 14.65
C GLU A 122 -5.23 -8.15 13.71
N TRP A 123 -5.40 -7.78 12.45
CA TRP A 123 -5.99 -8.65 11.42
C TRP A 123 -4.96 -9.52 10.69
N GLY A 124 -3.70 -9.50 11.10
CA GLY A 124 -2.64 -10.27 10.46
C GLY A 124 -2.17 -9.69 9.12
N ILE A 125 -2.51 -8.43 8.83
CA ILE A 125 -2.15 -7.75 7.59
C ILE A 125 -0.91 -6.87 7.84
N ILE A 126 0.13 -7.06 7.06
CA ILE A 126 1.34 -6.22 7.11
C ILE A 126 1.04 -4.84 6.51
N PRO A 127 1.06 -3.76 7.31
CA PRO A 127 0.87 -2.42 6.78
C PRO A 127 2.16 -1.91 6.14
N ARG A 128 2.05 -1.40 4.91
CA ARG A 128 3.11 -0.66 4.24
C ARG A 128 2.69 0.80 4.12
N CYS A 129 3.15 1.64 5.05
CA CYS A 129 2.82 3.05 5.11
C CYS A 129 3.58 3.82 4.02
N HIS A 130 2.85 4.37 3.06
CA HIS A 130 3.41 5.20 2.01
C HIS A 130 3.46 6.64 2.49
N PHE A 131 4.65 7.13 2.81
CA PHE A 131 4.88 8.53 3.19
C PHE A 131 4.73 9.41 1.96
N GLU A 132 3.47 9.67 1.58
CA GLU A 132 3.14 10.50 0.42
C GLU A 132 3.67 11.91 0.61
N ASP A 133 4.32 12.43 -0.43
CA ASP A 133 4.85 13.79 -0.47
C ASP A 133 5.95 14.05 0.58
N VAL A 134 6.77 13.05 0.82
CA VAL A 134 7.83 13.09 1.84
C VAL A 134 8.88 14.17 1.57
N THR A 135 9.13 14.49 0.31
CA THR A 135 10.13 15.50 -0.11
C THR A 135 9.76 16.92 0.30
N ARG A 136 8.48 17.20 0.58
CA ARG A 136 7.98 18.48 1.10
C ARG A 136 7.55 18.41 2.57
N ALA A 137 7.78 17.29 3.22
CA ALA A 137 7.35 17.08 4.59
C ALA A 137 8.38 17.59 5.60
N ASP A 138 7.91 17.89 6.82
CA ASP A 138 8.77 18.13 7.97
C ASP A 138 9.36 16.79 8.45
N ILE A 139 10.59 16.52 8.02
CA ILE A 139 11.25 15.25 8.32
C ILE A 139 11.43 15.05 9.83
N TYR A 140 11.92 16.07 10.53
CA TYR A 140 12.23 15.97 11.94
C TYR A 140 11.01 16.15 12.87
N GLY A 141 10.07 17.02 12.50
CA GLY A 141 8.90 17.32 13.31
C GLY A 141 7.72 16.38 13.07
N PHE A 142 7.69 15.61 11.95
CA PHE A 142 6.60 14.69 11.67
C PHE A 142 7.05 13.30 11.20
N CYS A 143 7.89 13.21 10.15
CA CYS A 143 8.19 11.90 9.54
C CYS A 143 8.97 10.98 10.49
N LEU A 144 10.00 11.47 11.17
CA LEU A 144 10.78 10.67 12.11
C LEU A 144 9.97 10.25 13.34
N PRO A 145 9.23 11.14 14.03
CA PRO A 145 8.35 10.72 15.13
C PRO A 145 7.30 9.69 14.70
N PHE A 146 6.72 9.85 13.50
CA PHE A 146 5.76 8.88 12.96
C PHE A 146 6.42 7.53 12.66
N ALA A 147 7.60 7.52 12.04
CA ALA A 147 8.35 6.29 11.79
C ALA A 147 8.73 5.56 13.08
N GLN A 148 9.14 6.29 14.12
CA GLN A 148 9.43 5.71 15.44
C GLN A 148 8.22 5.02 16.05
N LYS A 149 7.04 5.67 16.02
CA LYS A 149 5.79 5.06 16.51
C LYS A 149 5.37 3.83 15.69
N LEU A 150 5.58 3.83 14.38
CA LEU A 150 5.34 2.65 13.55
C LEU A 150 6.31 1.50 13.90
N MET A 151 7.57 1.82 14.20
CA MET A 151 8.54 0.83 14.67
C MET A 151 8.13 0.24 16.02
N GLU A 152 7.65 1.06 16.97
CA GLU A 152 7.12 0.60 18.26
C GLU A 152 5.93 -0.38 18.05
N LEU A 153 5.00 -0.06 17.16
CA LEU A 153 3.90 -0.96 16.80
C LEU A 153 4.40 -2.29 16.23
N SER A 154 5.42 -2.24 15.35
CA SER A 154 6.04 -3.44 14.80
C SER A 154 6.65 -4.33 15.88
N GLN A 155 7.37 -3.73 16.83
CA GLN A 155 7.97 -4.45 17.96
C GLN A 155 6.91 -5.06 18.88
N GLN A 156 5.87 -4.31 19.21
CA GLN A 156 4.78 -4.76 20.09
C GLN A 156 3.97 -5.91 19.49
N SER A 157 3.71 -5.87 18.19
CA SER A 157 2.92 -6.89 17.49
C SER A 157 3.74 -8.12 17.08
N GLY A 158 5.06 -8.03 17.04
CA GLY A 158 5.93 -9.05 16.46
C GLY A 158 5.81 -9.18 14.93
N MET A 159 5.07 -8.28 14.28
CA MET A 159 4.86 -8.26 12.83
C MET A 159 5.58 -7.05 12.19
N PRO A 160 6.09 -7.20 10.96
CA PRO A 160 6.75 -6.07 10.30
C PRO A 160 5.76 -4.97 9.93
N VAL A 161 6.16 -3.72 10.14
CA VAL A 161 5.55 -2.54 9.54
C VAL A 161 6.54 -2.00 8.51
N LYS A 162 6.07 -1.75 7.28
CA LYS A 162 6.91 -1.26 6.20
C LYS A 162 6.66 0.21 5.95
N ILE A 163 7.71 0.94 5.61
CA ILE A 163 7.63 2.35 5.21
C ILE A 163 8.11 2.46 3.77
N ARG A 164 7.37 3.18 2.94
CA ARG A 164 7.79 3.59 1.60
C ARG A 164 7.90 5.10 1.56
N LEU A 165 9.04 5.61 1.18
CA LEU A 165 9.25 7.03 0.91
C LEU A 165 8.79 7.33 -0.51
N CYS A 166 7.83 8.26 -0.66
CA CYS A 166 7.24 8.58 -1.95
C CYS A 166 7.60 10.02 -2.34
N ASP A 167 8.44 10.14 -3.35
CA ASP A 167 8.71 11.39 -4.04
C ASP A 167 7.55 11.64 -5.01
N THR A 168 6.54 12.37 -4.51
CA THR A 168 5.24 12.50 -5.19
C THR A 168 5.22 13.66 -6.19
N MET A 169 6.11 14.67 -6.04
CA MET A 169 6.12 15.90 -6.82
C MET A 169 7.46 16.12 -7.52
#